data_a94d1f30dfd75492c79883ee31e88078
#
_entry.id   a94d1f30dfd75492c79883ee31e88078
#
_cell.length_a   1.000
_cell.length_b   1.000
_cell.length_c   1.000
_cell.angle_alpha   90.00
_cell.angle_beta   90.00
_cell.angle_gamma   90.00
#
_symmetry.space_group_name_H-M   'P 1'
#
loop_
_entity.id
_entity.type
_entity.pdbx_description
1 polymer ?
#
loop_
_entity_poly.entity_id
_entity_poly.type
_entity_poly.pdbx_seq_one_letter_code
_entity_poly.pdbx_strand_id
1 'polypeptide(L)'
;MEKRYTLPVAIALVVGTVIGSGVFFKAEAVLTKTGGNLSVGILAFIIMGIVMIISACTFGVVAQSHEGVEGLVGYASASCGKWYGYYVGWFMAVIYYPSLVSVLSWLPARYFGVLMGWDDPVVGGSTMMLAGVFMVVTYTMNALAPKLAGKFAIATTIIKLIPLLLMAVVGTIVGLSSGMTEFNFSNVVTEMPFTEGLFGAIVSLAFAFEGWICATSIGSELKDSKKNMPRALLIGTVIVAIVYVIYYVGLAGAVESEVMMAGGEAGAKIAFQNIFGQVGGAAIFVFVVISCWGTCNGLTMAVTRGMFDLAVESGSPKLAMFKNVDANTNMANNSAVFGLLVSSLWLLYFYGGTIMGGFGPFKFDSSELPIITLYAIYIPIYIALLKRKDLSGFRGKVMPVLAILCSLFMVFAAIYSHKINVVYYLIVFVVIEVIGAFFKSGRKA
;
A
#
# COMPACT_ATOMS: atom_id res chain seq x y z
N MET A 1 28.62 -3.11 -1.25
CA MET A 1 27.92 -3.52 -0.01
C MET A 1 28.06 -5.02 0.20
N GLU A 2 28.09 -5.47 1.44
CA GLU A 2 28.13 -6.88 1.79
C GLU A 2 26.83 -7.58 1.42
N LYS A 3 26.91 -8.72 0.72
CA LYS A 3 25.74 -9.50 0.27
C LYS A 3 25.12 -10.29 1.44
N ARG A 4 24.19 -9.68 2.17
CA ARG A 4 23.63 -10.21 3.42
C ARG A 4 22.35 -11.02 3.24
N TYR A 5 21.53 -10.68 2.24
CA TYR A 5 20.20 -11.29 2.07
C TYR A 5 20.21 -12.45 1.07
N THR A 6 19.37 -13.43 1.36
CA THR A 6 19.14 -14.62 0.50
C THR A 6 17.76 -14.55 -0.16
N LEU A 7 17.48 -15.42 -1.14
CA LEU A 7 16.20 -15.49 -1.82
C LEU A 7 15.00 -15.65 -0.85
N PRO A 8 15.00 -16.55 0.17
CA PRO A 8 13.90 -16.64 1.11
C PRO A 8 13.64 -15.35 1.87
N VAL A 9 14.69 -14.61 2.25
CA VAL A 9 14.55 -13.30 2.93
C VAL A 9 13.92 -12.27 2.01
N ALA A 10 14.32 -12.26 0.72
CA ALA A 10 13.72 -11.35 -0.26
C ALA A 10 12.24 -11.68 -0.52
N ILE A 11 11.86 -12.97 -0.60
CA ILE A 11 10.46 -13.41 -0.71
C ILE A 11 9.67 -12.95 0.53
N ALA A 12 10.22 -13.20 1.73
CA ALA A 12 9.59 -12.78 2.98
C ALA A 12 9.40 -11.27 3.06
N LEU A 13 10.33 -10.50 2.50
CA LEU A 13 10.22 -9.03 2.44
C LEU A 13 9.08 -8.61 1.49
N VAL A 14 8.98 -9.19 0.28
CA VAL A 14 7.85 -8.93 -0.64
C VAL A 14 6.52 -9.24 0.04
N VAL A 15 6.37 -10.44 0.60
CA VAL A 15 5.16 -10.86 1.31
C VAL A 15 4.89 -9.93 2.48
N GLY A 16 5.92 -9.62 3.27
CA GLY A 16 5.79 -8.79 4.46
C GLY A 16 5.51 -7.31 4.18
N THR A 17 5.89 -6.76 3.04
CA THR A 17 5.58 -5.37 2.67
C THR A 17 4.19 -5.21 2.08
N VAL A 18 3.70 -6.21 1.35
CA VAL A 18 2.34 -6.19 0.77
C VAL A 18 1.29 -6.62 1.79
N ILE A 19 1.50 -7.76 2.47
CA ILE A 19 0.59 -8.18 3.54
C ILE A 19 0.72 -7.21 4.71
N GLY A 20 -0.31 -6.39 4.87
CA GLY A 20 -0.40 -5.38 5.91
C GLY A 20 -1.84 -5.18 6.36
N SER A 21 -2.15 -3.97 6.79
CA SER A 21 -3.53 -3.56 7.14
C SER A 21 -4.47 -3.55 5.94
N GLY A 22 -3.93 -3.44 4.73
CA GLY A 22 -4.71 -3.22 3.50
C GLY A 22 -5.78 -4.28 3.28
N VAL A 23 -5.45 -5.56 3.40
CA VAL A 23 -6.40 -6.64 3.16
C VAL A 23 -7.53 -6.67 4.20
N PHE A 24 -7.23 -6.37 5.47
CA PHE A 24 -8.25 -6.29 6.52
C PHE A 24 -9.23 -5.14 6.27
N PHE A 25 -8.70 -3.98 5.89
CA PHE A 25 -9.47 -2.76 5.63
C PHE A 25 -10.26 -2.82 4.32
N LYS A 26 -9.68 -3.37 3.26
CA LYS A 26 -10.29 -3.31 1.92
C LYS A 26 -11.19 -4.50 1.58
N ALA A 27 -11.15 -5.59 2.34
CA ALA A 27 -12.04 -6.73 2.10
C ALA A 27 -13.53 -6.34 2.29
N GLU A 28 -13.84 -5.62 3.36
CA GLU A 28 -15.19 -5.08 3.59
C GLU A 28 -15.56 -4.02 2.53
N ALA A 29 -14.64 -3.11 2.21
CA ALA A 29 -14.86 -2.10 1.18
C ALA A 29 -15.16 -2.74 -0.20
N VAL A 30 -14.48 -3.82 -0.57
CA VAL A 30 -14.77 -4.59 -1.79
C VAL A 30 -16.18 -5.14 -1.76
N LEU A 31 -16.59 -5.76 -0.65
CA LEU A 31 -17.93 -6.31 -0.51
C LEU A 31 -19.01 -5.24 -0.66
N THR A 32 -18.80 -4.08 -0.03
CA THR A 32 -19.68 -2.92 -0.14
C THR A 32 -19.73 -2.38 -1.58
N LYS A 33 -18.58 -2.24 -2.26
CA LYS A 33 -18.50 -1.77 -3.65
C LYS A 33 -19.19 -2.73 -4.64
N THR A 34 -19.22 -4.03 -4.33
CA THR A 34 -19.87 -5.04 -5.18
C THR A 34 -21.33 -5.33 -4.79
N GLY A 35 -21.90 -4.57 -3.82
CA GLY A 35 -23.27 -4.79 -3.34
C GLY A 35 -23.47 -6.14 -2.65
N GLY A 36 -22.41 -6.70 -2.06
CA GLY A 36 -22.44 -8.02 -1.47
C GLY A 36 -22.23 -9.17 -2.46
N ASN A 37 -21.94 -8.87 -3.75
CA ASN A 37 -21.68 -9.91 -4.75
C ASN A 37 -20.27 -10.49 -4.59
N LEU A 38 -20.20 -11.65 -3.92
CA LEU A 38 -18.94 -12.32 -3.61
C LEU A 38 -18.15 -12.71 -4.87
N SER A 39 -18.83 -13.14 -5.94
CA SER A 39 -18.18 -13.55 -7.19
C SER A 39 -17.45 -12.38 -7.85
N VAL A 40 -18.08 -11.20 -7.89
CA VAL A 40 -17.46 -9.96 -8.43
C VAL A 40 -16.30 -9.51 -7.54
N GLY A 41 -16.43 -9.64 -6.22
CA GLY A 41 -15.34 -9.35 -5.29
C GLY A 41 -14.12 -10.26 -5.52
N ILE A 42 -14.33 -11.57 -5.63
CA ILE A 42 -13.24 -12.54 -5.92
C ILE A 42 -12.59 -12.22 -7.28
N LEU A 43 -13.38 -11.91 -8.30
CA LEU A 43 -12.86 -11.51 -9.61
C LEU A 43 -11.98 -10.28 -9.51
N ALA A 44 -12.36 -9.28 -8.70
CA ALA A 44 -11.55 -8.09 -8.45
C ALA A 44 -10.21 -8.44 -7.78
N PHE A 45 -10.20 -9.32 -6.76
CA PHE A 45 -8.97 -9.82 -6.13
C PHE A 45 -8.05 -10.54 -7.13
N ILE A 46 -8.62 -11.38 -8.00
CA ILE A 46 -7.85 -12.10 -9.03
C ILE A 46 -7.24 -11.12 -10.03
N ILE A 47 -8.01 -10.16 -10.54
CA ILE A 47 -7.54 -9.15 -11.49
C ILE A 47 -6.41 -8.32 -10.86
N MET A 48 -6.58 -7.83 -9.62
CA MET A 48 -5.54 -7.09 -8.92
C MET A 48 -4.30 -7.93 -8.66
N GLY A 49 -4.47 -9.21 -8.31
CA GLY A 49 -3.34 -10.14 -8.20
C GLY A 49 -2.55 -10.26 -9.52
N ILE A 50 -3.24 -10.37 -10.65
CA ILE A 50 -2.61 -10.43 -11.98
C ILE A 50 -1.87 -9.11 -12.30
N VAL A 51 -2.50 -7.95 -12.05
CA VAL A 51 -1.90 -6.62 -12.25
C VAL A 51 -0.62 -6.48 -11.42
N MET A 52 -0.66 -6.87 -10.14
CA MET A 52 0.50 -6.84 -9.25
C MET A 52 1.61 -7.78 -9.74
N ILE A 53 1.29 -9.02 -10.10
CA ILE A 53 2.28 -10.01 -10.57
C ILE A 53 2.96 -9.54 -11.86
N ILE A 54 2.21 -9.04 -12.84
CA ILE A 54 2.76 -8.54 -14.10
C ILE A 54 3.68 -7.34 -13.85
N SER A 55 3.24 -6.38 -13.01
CA SER A 55 4.04 -5.21 -12.65
C SER A 55 5.33 -5.60 -11.93
N ALA A 56 5.24 -6.46 -10.91
CA ALA A 56 6.38 -6.94 -10.14
C ALA A 56 7.37 -7.73 -11.00
N CYS A 57 6.88 -8.61 -11.88
CA CYS A 57 7.74 -9.34 -12.81
C CYS A 57 8.46 -8.40 -13.79
N THR A 58 7.78 -7.36 -14.28
CA THR A 58 8.37 -6.37 -15.18
C THR A 58 9.44 -5.55 -14.46
N PHE A 59 9.20 -5.12 -13.22
CA PHE A 59 10.24 -4.50 -12.38
C PHE A 59 11.38 -5.46 -12.04
N GLY A 60 11.13 -6.76 -11.98
CA GLY A 60 12.19 -7.77 -11.92
C GLY A 60 13.13 -7.70 -13.11
N VAL A 61 12.61 -7.44 -14.32
CA VAL A 61 13.45 -7.23 -15.53
C VAL A 61 14.16 -5.88 -15.46
N VAL A 62 13.52 -4.82 -14.96
CA VAL A 62 14.16 -3.52 -14.73
C VAL A 62 15.33 -3.67 -13.77
N ALA A 63 15.15 -4.38 -12.66
CA ALA A 63 16.22 -4.64 -11.69
C ALA A 63 17.40 -5.42 -12.27
N GLN A 64 17.14 -6.40 -13.16
CA GLN A 64 18.19 -7.11 -13.89
C GLN A 64 18.96 -6.20 -14.84
N SER A 65 18.28 -5.19 -15.38
CA SER A 65 18.80 -4.30 -16.41
C SER A 65 19.62 -3.13 -15.85
N HIS A 66 19.47 -2.82 -14.55
CA HIS A 66 20.10 -1.69 -13.86
C HIS A 66 20.81 -2.19 -12.59
N GLU A 67 21.96 -2.83 -12.75
CA GLU A 67 22.74 -3.37 -11.63
C GLU A 67 23.23 -2.27 -10.70
N GLY A 68 23.07 -2.48 -9.38
CA GLY A 68 23.49 -1.51 -8.38
C GLY A 68 22.51 -0.34 -8.16
N VAL A 69 21.40 -0.33 -8.90
CA VAL A 69 20.32 0.65 -8.73
C VAL A 69 19.21 0.01 -7.90
N GLU A 70 18.61 0.78 -7.00
CA GLU A 70 17.63 0.32 -6.02
C GLU A 70 16.41 1.22 -5.95
N GLY A 71 15.28 0.61 -5.61
CA GLY A 71 14.03 1.31 -5.38
C GLY A 71 13.45 2.01 -6.62
N LEU A 72 12.22 2.47 -6.50
CA LEU A 72 11.50 3.09 -7.62
C LEU A 72 12.20 4.35 -8.16
N VAL A 73 12.68 5.22 -7.27
CA VAL A 73 13.32 6.49 -7.66
C VAL A 73 14.59 6.23 -8.46
N GLY A 74 15.42 5.30 -7.99
CA GLY A 74 16.63 4.87 -8.70
C GLY A 74 16.30 4.30 -10.07
N TYR A 75 15.32 3.41 -10.18
CA TYR A 75 14.89 2.86 -11.49
C TYR A 75 14.31 3.92 -12.42
N ALA A 76 13.56 4.89 -11.90
CA ALA A 76 13.06 6.02 -12.68
C ALA A 76 14.21 6.89 -13.22
N SER A 77 15.19 7.20 -12.36
CA SER A 77 16.41 7.93 -12.75
C SER A 77 17.22 7.18 -13.81
N ALA A 78 17.45 5.89 -13.62
CA ALA A 78 18.24 5.07 -14.53
C ALA A 78 17.56 4.81 -15.88
N SER A 79 16.23 4.65 -15.89
CA SER A 79 15.45 4.35 -17.09
C SER A 79 15.07 5.58 -17.91
N CYS A 80 14.69 6.68 -17.22
CA CYS A 80 14.09 7.87 -17.84
C CYS A 80 14.90 9.16 -17.61
N GLY A 81 16.03 9.07 -16.92
CA GLY A 81 16.93 10.17 -16.62
C GLY A 81 16.66 10.86 -15.28
N LYS A 82 17.68 11.57 -14.78
CA LYS A 82 17.70 12.23 -13.47
C LYS A 82 16.54 13.21 -13.25
N TRP A 83 16.07 13.84 -14.32
CA TRP A 83 14.94 14.77 -14.27
C TRP A 83 13.66 14.02 -13.84
N TYR A 84 13.38 12.89 -14.47
CA TYR A 84 12.22 12.07 -14.15
C TYR A 84 12.31 11.47 -12.74
N GLY A 85 13.48 10.92 -12.39
CA GLY A 85 13.73 10.39 -11.05
C GLY A 85 13.51 11.44 -9.95
N TYR A 86 13.90 12.69 -10.17
CA TYR A 86 13.66 13.77 -9.21
C TYR A 86 12.17 13.97 -8.90
N TYR A 87 11.32 14.06 -9.93
CA TYR A 87 9.87 14.25 -9.73
C TYR A 87 9.20 13.01 -9.13
N VAL A 88 9.64 11.82 -9.53
CA VAL A 88 9.20 10.59 -8.85
C VAL A 88 9.59 10.62 -7.37
N GLY A 89 10.81 11.02 -7.03
CA GLY A 89 11.27 11.15 -5.64
C GLY A 89 10.48 12.22 -4.86
N TRP A 90 10.18 13.36 -5.49
CA TRP A 90 9.37 14.40 -4.89
C TRP A 90 7.93 13.92 -4.62
N PHE A 91 7.30 13.28 -5.61
CA PHE A 91 6.00 12.64 -5.45
C PHE A 91 5.97 11.63 -4.29
N MET A 92 6.97 10.76 -4.22
CA MET A 92 7.08 9.76 -3.15
C MET A 92 7.20 10.40 -1.78
N ALA A 93 8.01 11.47 -1.65
CA ALA A 93 8.30 12.13 -0.37
C ALA A 93 7.18 13.05 0.13
N VAL A 94 6.38 13.66 -0.78
CA VAL A 94 5.41 14.70 -0.41
C VAL A 94 3.95 14.24 -0.57
N ILE A 95 3.68 13.33 -1.49
CA ILE A 95 2.30 12.85 -1.74
C ILE A 95 2.16 11.40 -1.29
N TYR A 96 2.86 10.48 -1.95
CA TYR A 96 2.59 9.04 -1.82
C TYR A 96 2.77 8.52 -0.39
N TYR A 97 3.99 8.58 0.14
CA TYR A 97 4.25 8.07 1.49
C TYR A 97 3.46 8.81 2.57
N PRO A 98 3.43 10.17 2.61
CA PRO A 98 2.72 10.89 3.67
C PRO A 98 1.21 10.68 3.64
N SER A 99 0.57 10.61 2.45
CA SER A 99 -0.86 10.34 2.36
C SER A 99 -1.21 8.93 2.87
N LEU A 100 -0.38 7.94 2.55
CA LEU A 100 -0.57 6.57 3.05
C LEU A 100 -0.32 6.46 4.55
N VAL A 101 0.71 7.14 5.10
CA VAL A 101 0.95 7.17 6.55
C VAL A 101 -0.22 7.81 7.29
N SER A 102 -0.88 8.81 6.72
CA SER A 102 -2.08 9.41 7.30
C SER A 102 -3.19 8.38 7.51
N VAL A 103 -3.51 7.62 6.47
CA VAL A 103 -4.50 6.53 6.52
C VAL A 103 -4.06 5.42 7.47
N LEU A 104 -2.79 5.02 7.39
CA LEU A 104 -2.23 3.95 8.22
C LEU A 104 -2.10 4.34 9.70
N SER A 105 -2.10 5.62 10.04
CA SER A 105 -2.18 6.09 11.43
C SER A 105 -3.62 6.06 11.95
N TRP A 106 -4.59 6.32 11.08
CA TRP A 106 -6.01 6.26 11.42
C TRP A 106 -6.53 4.81 11.56
N LEU A 107 -6.04 3.87 10.74
CA LEU A 107 -6.50 2.48 10.77
C LEU A 107 -6.35 1.79 12.14
N PRO A 108 -5.19 1.78 12.82
CA PRO A 108 -5.08 1.16 14.14
C PRO A 108 -5.97 1.86 15.18
N ALA A 109 -6.17 3.17 15.07
CA ALA A 109 -7.07 3.91 15.95
C ALA A 109 -8.53 3.51 15.74
N ARG A 110 -8.97 3.37 14.49
CA ARG A 110 -10.30 2.91 14.12
C ARG A 110 -10.55 1.48 14.64
N TYR A 111 -9.64 0.54 14.34
CA TYR A 111 -9.78 -0.84 14.81
C TYR A 111 -9.71 -0.96 16.33
N PHE A 112 -8.90 -0.12 17.00
CA PHE A 112 -8.90 -0.04 18.44
C PHE A 112 -10.24 0.47 18.98
N GLY A 113 -10.83 1.50 18.36
CA GLY A 113 -12.16 2.00 18.70
C GLY A 113 -13.24 0.92 18.57
N VAL A 114 -13.22 0.13 17.49
CA VAL A 114 -14.12 -1.03 17.31
C VAL A 114 -13.90 -2.08 18.41
N LEU A 115 -12.64 -2.34 18.78
CA LEU A 115 -12.31 -3.29 19.85
C LEU A 115 -12.86 -2.82 21.21
N MET A 116 -12.73 -1.52 21.50
CA MET A 116 -13.22 -0.89 22.74
C MET A 116 -14.72 -0.60 22.75
N GLY A 117 -15.41 -0.80 21.62
CA GLY A 117 -16.84 -0.55 21.49
C GLY A 117 -17.19 0.93 21.50
N TRP A 118 -16.37 1.80 20.91
CA TRP A 118 -16.68 3.22 20.75
C TRP A 118 -17.90 3.41 19.84
N ASP A 119 -18.77 4.37 20.15
CA ASP A 119 -19.99 4.64 19.39
C ASP A 119 -19.69 5.07 17.95
N ASP A 120 -18.62 5.82 17.74
CA ASP A 120 -18.18 6.28 16.42
C ASP A 120 -16.68 6.02 16.22
N PRO A 121 -16.29 4.80 15.82
CA PRO A 121 -14.90 4.46 15.60
C PRO A 121 -14.34 4.99 14.26
N VAL A 122 -15.17 5.54 13.36
CA VAL A 122 -14.76 6.02 12.03
C VAL A 122 -14.39 7.50 12.07
N VAL A 123 -15.32 8.36 12.48
CA VAL A 123 -15.19 9.82 12.44
C VAL A 123 -15.09 10.47 13.81
N GLY A 124 -15.21 9.69 14.90
CA GLY A 124 -15.17 10.20 16.26
C GLY A 124 -13.88 10.94 16.60
N GLY A 125 -14.00 12.01 17.39
CA GLY A 125 -12.85 12.80 17.83
C GLY A 125 -11.79 11.97 18.58
N SER A 126 -12.23 10.97 19.36
CA SER A 126 -11.34 10.03 20.05
C SER A 126 -10.49 9.21 19.07
N THR A 127 -11.07 8.75 17.96
CA THR A 127 -10.35 8.03 16.91
C THR A 127 -9.31 8.94 16.24
N MET A 128 -9.67 10.18 15.93
CA MET A 128 -8.75 11.13 15.29
C MET A 128 -7.62 11.55 16.24
N MET A 129 -7.91 11.74 17.52
CA MET A 129 -6.88 12.01 18.54
C MET A 129 -5.91 10.82 18.63
N LEU A 130 -6.43 9.60 18.71
CA LEU A 130 -5.60 8.39 18.78
C LEU A 130 -4.79 8.16 17.49
N ALA A 131 -5.34 8.49 16.31
CA ALA A 131 -4.61 8.48 15.05
C ALA A 131 -3.40 9.42 15.07
N GLY A 132 -3.58 10.63 15.59
CA GLY A 132 -2.50 11.58 15.82
C GLY A 132 -1.44 11.03 16.79
N VAL A 133 -1.85 10.37 17.87
CA VAL A 133 -0.93 9.72 18.82
C VAL A 133 -0.13 8.60 18.12
N PHE A 134 -0.80 7.71 17.38
CA PHE A 134 -0.09 6.67 16.62
C PHE A 134 0.92 7.27 15.64
N MET A 135 0.55 8.32 14.92
CA MET A 135 1.44 9.01 13.98
C MET A 135 2.68 9.56 14.72
N VAL A 136 2.49 10.38 15.75
CA VAL A 136 3.59 11.03 16.48
C VAL A 136 4.50 9.99 17.14
N VAL A 137 3.93 8.98 17.81
CA VAL A 137 4.70 7.90 18.45
C VAL A 137 5.52 7.15 17.40
N THR A 138 4.93 6.83 16.25
CA THR A 138 5.62 6.10 15.20
C THR A 138 6.77 6.91 14.60
N TYR A 139 6.56 8.20 14.31
CA TYR A 139 7.64 9.09 13.84
C TYR A 139 8.75 9.26 14.88
N THR A 140 8.39 9.46 16.15
CA THR A 140 9.35 9.58 17.26
C THR A 140 10.19 8.32 17.39
N MET A 141 9.55 7.15 17.34
CA MET A 141 10.24 5.86 17.40
C MET A 141 11.22 5.70 16.23
N ASN A 142 10.83 6.06 15.01
CA ASN A 142 11.69 5.96 13.84
C ASN A 142 12.85 6.98 13.87
N ALA A 143 12.62 8.19 14.34
CA ALA A 143 13.66 9.24 14.39
C ALA A 143 14.64 9.04 15.55
N LEU A 144 14.15 8.71 16.75
CA LEU A 144 14.97 8.68 17.97
C LEU A 144 15.41 7.28 18.41
N ALA A 145 14.66 6.23 18.02
CA ALA A 145 14.92 4.85 18.40
C ALA A 145 14.82 3.88 17.20
N PRO A 146 15.60 4.09 16.10
CA PRO A 146 15.46 3.31 14.86
C PRO A 146 15.67 1.81 15.04
N LYS A 147 16.48 1.39 16.03
CA LYS A 147 16.65 -0.03 16.38
C LYS A 147 15.36 -0.64 16.96
N LEU A 148 14.60 0.13 17.74
CA LEU A 148 13.31 -0.28 18.29
C LEU A 148 12.27 -0.36 17.16
N ALA A 149 12.22 0.65 16.29
CA ALA A 149 11.35 0.67 15.12
C ALA A 149 11.58 -0.54 14.21
N GLY A 150 12.85 -0.91 13.98
CA GLY A 150 13.19 -2.11 13.19
C GLY A 150 12.77 -3.42 13.86
N LYS A 151 12.97 -3.57 15.18
CA LYS A 151 12.49 -4.75 15.92
C LYS A 151 10.97 -4.85 15.91
N PHE A 152 10.28 -3.73 16.07
CA PHE A 152 8.83 -3.66 16.01
C PHE A 152 8.31 -4.05 14.61
N ALA A 153 8.95 -3.59 13.53
CA ALA A 153 8.61 -3.97 12.17
C ALA A 153 8.72 -5.49 11.93
N ILE A 154 9.79 -6.14 12.47
CA ILE A 154 9.95 -7.60 12.37
C ILE A 154 8.88 -8.33 13.15
N ALA A 155 8.65 -7.95 14.42
CA ALA A 155 7.64 -8.59 15.27
C ALA A 155 6.23 -8.48 14.66
N THR A 156 5.84 -7.29 14.20
CA THR A 156 4.53 -7.08 13.59
C THR A 156 4.37 -7.79 12.26
N THR A 157 5.48 -8.03 11.52
CA THR A 157 5.42 -8.84 10.29
C THR A 157 5.04 -10.29 10.55
N ILE A 158 5.45 -10.85 11.68
CA ILE A 158 5.02 -12.20 12.09
C ILE A 158 3.57 -12.18 12.59
N ILE A 159 3.25 -11.21 13.46
CA ILE A 159 1.93 -11.09 14.11
C ILE A 159 0.81 -10.93 13.07
N LYS A 160 1.01 -10.12 12.04
CA LYS A 160 -0.04 -9.84 11.02
C LYS A 160 -0.43 -11.05 10.17
N LEU A 161 0.45 -12.06 10.04
CA LEU A 161 0.12 -13.28 9.31
C LEU A 161 -0.85 -14.17 10.09
N ILE A 162 -0.91 -14.07 11.42
CA ILE A 162 -1.74 -14.93 12.26
C ILE A 162 -3.23 -14.76 11.95
N PRO A 163 -3.86 -13.57 12.10
CA PRO A 163 -5.28 -13.39 11.80
C PRO A 163 -5.60 -13.68 10.34
N LEU A 164 -4.69 -13.30 9.43
CA LEU A 164 -4.88 -13.51 8.00
C LEU A 164 -4.98 -15.01 7.65
N LEU A 165 -3.98 -15.79 8.07
CA LEU A 165 -3.94 -17.22 7.76
C LEU A 165 -5.00 -18.00 8.52
N LEU A 166 -5.30 -17.64 9.77
CA LEU A 166 -6.39 -18.27 10.53
C LEU A 166 -7.73 -18.06 9.82
N MET A 167 -8.07 -16.84 9.42
CA MET A 167 -9.32 -16.59 8.71
C MET A 167 -9.31 -17.24 7.32
N ALA A 168 -8.20 -17.16 6.58
CA ALA A 168 -8.10 -17.80 5.28
C ALA A 168 -8.34 -19.31 5.34
N VAL A 169 -7.76 -20.01 6.31
CA VAL A 169 -7.87 -21.47 6.39
C VAL A 169 -9.13 -21.89 7.16
N VAL A 170 -9.26 -21.45 8.42
CA VAL A 170 -10.34 -21.92 9.30
C VAL A 170 -11.68 -21.34 8.85
N GLY A 171 -11.73 -20.05 8.48
CA GLY A 171 -12.94 -19.38 7.97
C GLY A 171 -13.47 -20.06 6.70
N THR A 172 -12.56 -20.42 5.77
CA THR A 172 -12.95 -21.15 4.55
C THR A 172 -13.50 -22.55 4.88
N ILE A 173 -12.83 -23.32 5.73
CA ILE A 173 -13.27 -24.67 6.10
C ILE A 173 -14.63 -24.62 6.81
N VAL A 174 -14.78 -23.74 7.80
CA VAL A 174 -16.05 -23.59 8.55
C VAL A 174 -17.16 -23.08 7.64
N GLY A 175 -16.87 -22.09 6.79
CA GLY A 175 -17.86 -21.55 5.87
C GLY A 175 -18.39 -22.55 4.84
N LEU A 176 -17.51 -23.41 4.32
CA LEU A 176 -17.90 -24.50 3.42
C LEU A 176 -18.73 -25.60 4.16
N SER A 177 -18.33 -25.92 5.39
CA SER A 177 -19.02 -26.95 6.15
C SER A 177 -20.36 -26.49 6.71
N SER A 178 -20.54 -25.22 7.03
CA SER A 178 -21.78 -24.61 7.53
C SER A 178 -22.76 -24.19 6.44
N GLY A 179 -22.34 -24.17 5.17
CA GLY A 179 -23.11 -23.63 4.06
C GLY A 179 -23.11 -22.08 3.97
N MET A 180 -22.43 -21.36 4.88
CA MET A 180 -22.37 -19.89 4.88
C MET A 180 -21.73 -19.35 3.61
N THR A 181 -20.67 -19.97 3.11
CA THR A 181 -20.02 -19.60 1.86
C THR A 181 -21.00 -19.71 0.69
N GLU A 182 -21.75 -20.83 0.58
CA GLU A 182 -22.76 -21.04 -0.46
C GLU A 182 -23.91 -20.03 -0.35
N PHE A 183 -24.35 -19.74 0.87
CA PHE A 183 -25.34 -18.71 1.14
C PHE A 183 -24.90 -17.34 0.59
N ASN A 184 -23.70 -16.89 0.93
CA ASN A 184 -23.17 -15.59 0.47
C ASN A 184 -22.89 -15.55 -1.04
N PHE A 185 -22.59 -16.68 -1.68
CA PHE A 185 -22.49 -16.75 -3.14
C PHE A 185 -23.84 -16.60 -3.85
N SER A 186 -24.90 -17.09 -3.21
CA SER A 186 -26.26 -17.13 -3.79
C SER A 186 -27.06 -15.85 -3.49
N ASN A 187 -26.70 -15.11 -2.43
CA ASN A 187 -27.45 -13.95 -1.97
C ASN A 187 -26.63 -12.67 -2.15
N VAL A 188 -27.05 -11.84 -3.11
CA VAL A 188 -26.54 -10.48 -3.33
C VAL A 188 -27.36 -9.52 -2.49
N VAL A 189 -26.70 -8.68 -1.69
CA VAL A 189 -27.38 -7.76 -0.74
C VAL A 189 -28.04 -6.59 -1.48
N THR A 190 -27.32 -6.00 -2.45
CA THR A 190 -27.80 -4.87 -3.25
C THR A 190 -27.41 -5.08 -4.70
N GLU A 191 -28.37 -4.97 -5.63
CA GLU A 191 -28.08 -5.03 -7.05
C GLU A 191 -27.26 -3.79 -7.47
N MET A 192 -26.12 -4.05 -8.09
CA MET A 192 -25.24 -3.02 -8.65
C MET A 192 -24.83 -3.36 -10.06
N PRO A 193 -24.63 -2.36 -10.96
CA PRO A 193 -24.07 -2.60 -12.26
C PRO A 193 -22.71 -3.29 -12.15
N PHE A 194 -22.51 -4.39 -12.88
CA PHE A 194 -21.29 -5.19 -12.83
C PHE A 194 -20.02 -4.36 -12.99
N THR A 195 -20.00 -3.43 -13.96
CA THR A 195 -18.85 -2.57 -14.23
C THR A 195 -18.55 -1.61 -13.09
N GLU A 196 -19.57 -1.02 -12.46
CA GLU A 196 -19.41 -0.10 -11.33
C GLU A 196 -18.86 -0.83 -10.11
N GLY A 197 -19.44 -1.97 -9.77
CA GLY A 197 -18.98 -2.82 -8.68
C GLY A 197 -17.55 -3.31 -8.89
N LEU A 198 -17.25 -3.83 -10.08
CA LEU A 198 -15.93 -4.37 -10.39
C LEU A 198 -14.83 -3.28 -10.37
N PHE A 199 -15.02 -2.16 -11.05
CA PHE A 199 -14.01 -1.10 -11.07
C PHE A 199 -13.84 -0.43 -9.69
N GLY A 200 -14.94 -0.22 -8.95
CA GLY A 200 -14.86 0.28 -7.58
C GLY A 200 -14.06 -0.65 -6.66
N ALA A 201 -14.29 -1.96 -6.75
CA ALA A 201 -13.55 -2.97 -5.99
C ALA A 201 -12.06 -3.02 -6.38
N ILE A 202 -11.73 -2.99 -7.69
CA ILE A 202 -10.36 -3.01 -8.19
C ILE A 202 -9.57 -1.79 -7.67
N VAL A 203 -10.16 -0.59 -7.73
CA VAL A 203 -9.49 0.63 -7.28
C VAL A 203 -9.26 0.59 -5.77
N SER A 204 -10.25 0.13 -4.99
CA SER A 204 -10.10 -0.06 -3.55
C SER A 204 -9.00 -1.07 -3.22
N LEU A 205 -8.87 -2.15 -3.98
CA LEU A 205 -7.82 -3.15 -3.79
C LEU A 205 -6.42 -2.66 -4.13
N ALA A 206 -6.26 -1.57 -4.88
CA ALA A 206 -4.94 -1.00 -5.16
C ALA A 206 -4.15 -0.76 -3.88
N PHE A 207 -4.81 -0.29 -2.81
CA PHE A 207 -4.19 -0.11 -1.49
C PHE A 207 -3.70 -1.43 -0.85
N ALA A 208 -4.47 -2.50 -0.97
CA ALA A 208 -4.12 -3.78 -0.36
C ALA A 208 -2.99 -4.51 -1.09
N PHE A 209 -2.88 -4.31 -2.40
CA PHE A 209 -1.90 -4.97 -3.27
C PHE A 209 -0.62 -4.14 -3.50
N GLU A 210 -0.46 -3.01 -2.79
CA GLU A 210 0.71 -2.14 -2.88
C GLU A 210 1.82 -2.56 -1.90
N GLY A 211 3.04 -2.04 -2.12
CA GLY A 211 4.18 -2.22 -1.23
C GLY A 211 5.25 -3.19 -1.76
N TRP A 212 4.96 -4.02 -2.75
CA TRP A 212 5.92 -4.98 -3.33
C TRP A 212 7.17 -4.31 -3.92
N ILE A 213 7.03 -3.07 -4.42
CA ILE A 213 8.15 -2.29 -4.98
C ILE A 213 9.20 -1.95 -3.92
N CYS A 214 8.80 -1.83 -2.64
CA CYS A 214 9.71 -1.57 -1.53
C CYS A 214 10.77 -2.68 -1.37
N ALA A 215 10.44 -3.92 -1.74
CA ALA A 215 11.40 -5.02 -1.67
C ALA A 215 12.58 -4.84 -2.63
N THR A 216 12.47 -4.01 -3.65
CA THR A 216 13.57 -3.72 -4.58
C THR A 216 14.68 -2.88 -3.97
N SER A 217 14.46 -2.26 -2.80
CA SER A 217 15.46 -1.47 -2.07
C SER A 217 16.62 -2.29 -1.49
N ILE A 218 16.49 -3.62 -1.39
CA ILE A 218 17.58 -4.48 -0.92
C ILE A 218 18.43 -5.06 -2.06
N GLY A 219 18.29 -4.54 -3.28
CA GLY A 219 18.93 -5.11 -4.49
C GLY A 219 20.44 -5.23 -4.37
N SER A 220 21.13 -4.23 -3.80
CA SER A 220 22.59 -4.24 -3.63
C SER A 220 23.08 -5.25 -2.57
N GLU A 221 22.24 -5.53 -1.55
CA GLU A 221 22.56 -6.46 -0.46
C GLU A 221 22.09 -7.89 -0.72
N LEU A 222 21.33 -8.13 -1.80
CA LEU A 222 20.81 -9.44 -2.16
C LEU A 222 21.87 -10.29 -2.89
N LYS A 223 22.12 -11.51 -2.41
CA LYS A 223 22.97 -12.48 -3.10
C LYS A 223 22.38 -12.82 -4.45
N ASP A 224 23.22 -12.84 -5.50
CA ASP A 224 22.81 -13.10 -6.89
C ASP A 224 21.57 -12.28 -7.31
N SER A 225 21.58 -10.97 -7.03
CA SER A 225 20.44 -10.05 -7.16
C SER A 225 19.77 -10.14 -8.54
N LYS A 226 20.54 -10.22 -9.63
CA LYS A 226 20.02 -10.38 -11.00
C LYS A 226 19.08 -11.58 -11.16
N LYS A 227 19.32 -12.67 -10.42
CA LYS A 227 18.54 -13.91 -10.48
C LYS A 227 17.49 -13.95 -9.39
N ASN A 228 17.84 -13.51 -8.18
CA ASN A 228 17.01 -13.68 -7.00
C ASN A 228 15.95 -12.57 -6.83
N MET A 229 16.21 -11.32 -7.27
CA MET A 229 15.21 -10.26 -7.19
C MET A 229 13.95 -10.55 -8.03
N PRO A 230 14.05 -10.91 -9.33
CA PRO A 230 12.87 -11.26 -10.11
C PRO A 230 12.12 -12.48 -9.57
N ARG A 231 12.84 -13.46 -9.02
CA ARG A 231 12.22 -14.64 -8.39
C ARG A 231 11.48 -14.28 -7.11
N ALA A 232 12.07 -13.43 -6.28
CA ALA A 232 11.46 -12.98 -5.06
C ALA A 232 10.18 -12.19 -5.33
N LEU A 233 10.21 -11.28 -6.31
CA LEU A 233 9.05 -10.52 -6.73
C LEU A 233 7.93 -11.44 -7.27
N LEU A 234 8.26 -12.39 -8.16
CA LEU A 234 7.26 -13.32 -8.70
C LEU A 234 6.66 -14.20 -7.60
N ILE A 235 7.50 -14.90 -6.84
CA ILE A 235 7.03 -15.87 -5.83
C ILE A 235 6.25 -15.15 -4.73
N GLY A 236 6.79 -14.02 -4.24
CA GLY A 236 6.16 -13.25 -3.16
C GLY A 236 4.79 -12.71 -3.57
N THR A 237 4.67 -12.14 -4.77
CA THR A 237 3.38 -11.60 -5.25
C THR A 237 2.35 -12.69 -5.54
N VAL A 238 2.76 -13.85 -6.04
CA VAL A 238 1.87 -15.02 -6.23
C VAL A 238 1.34 -15.51 -4.88
N ILE A 239 2.21 -15.65 -3.87
CA ILE A 239 1.78 -16.04 -2.51
C ILE A 239 0.74 -15.04 -1.99
N VAL A 240 1.01 -13.75 -2.09
CA VAL A 240 0.07 -12.71 -1.63
C VAL A 240 -1.28 -12.82 -2.34
N ALA A 241 -1.28 -12.93 -3.67
CA ALA A 241 -2.51 -13.03 -4.46
C ALA A 241 -3.38 -14.22 -4.03
N ILE A 242 -2.77 -15.39 -3.84
CA ILE A 242 -3.47 -16.61 -3.39
C ILE A 242 -4.02 -16.41 -1.98
N VAL A 243 -3.20 -15.94 -1.04
CA VAL A 243 -3.60 -15.76 0.36
C VAL A 243 -4.75 -14.75 0.47
N TYR A 244 -4.73 -13.68 -0.30
CA TYR A 244 -5.79 -12.67 -0.26
C TYR A 244 -7.13 -13.18 -0.78
N VAL A 245 -7.13 -13.96 -1.86
CA VAL A 245 -8.36 -14.60 -2.37
C VAL A 245 -8.92 -15.56 -1.34
N ILE A 246 -8.08 -16.42 -0.75
CA ILE A 246 -8.54 -17.40 0.26
C ILE A 246 -9.02 -16.69 1.54
N TYR A 247 -8.33 -15.61 1.97
CA TYR A 247 -8.77 -14.79 3.10
C TYR A 247 -10.15 -14.17 2.85
N TYR A 248 -10.41 -13.63 1.66
CA TYR A 248 -11.69 -13.04 1.31
C TYR A 248 -12.82 -14.08 1.30
N VAL A 249 -12.55 -15.27 0.78
CA VAL A 249 -13.49 -16.42 0.86
C VAL A 249 -13.72 -16.86 2.30
N GLY A 250 -12.66 -16.93 3.11
CA GLY A 250 -12.76 -17.29 4.53
C GLY A 250 -13.58 -16.28 5.34
N LEU A 251 -13.42 -14.99 5.03
CA LEU A 251 -14.22 -13.94 5.66
C LEU A 251 -15.71 -14.08 5.32
N ALA A 252 -16.02 -14.35 4.04
CA ALA A 252 -17.39 -14.63 3.60
C ALA A 252 -17.95 -15.96 4.15
N GLY A 253 -17.09 -16.89 4.55
CA GLY A 253 -17.50 -18.12 5.25
C GLY A 253 -17.80 -17.93 6.74
N ALA A 254 -17.44 -16.78 7.31
CA ALA A 254 -17.52 -16.51 8.74
C ALA A 254 -18.74 -15.69 9.17
N VAL A 255 -19.31 -14.89 8.24
CA VAL A 255 -20.42 -13.97 8.51
C VAL A 255 -21.20 -13.66 7.24
N GLU A 256 -22.47 -13.33 7.38
CA GLU A 256 -23.31 -12.90 6.26
C GLU A 256 -22.81 -11.58 5.64
N SER A 257 -22.87 -11.49 4.31
CA SER A 257 -22.43 -10.32 3.56
C SER A 257 -23.14 -9.03 4.01
N GLU A 258 -24.44 -9.12 4.33
CA GLU A 258 -25.22 -7.99 4.83
C GLU A 258 -24.69 -7.47 6.17
N VAL A 259 -24.38 -8.36 7.12
CA VAL A 259 -23.81 -8.01 8.43
C VAL A 259 -22.43 -7.38 8.29
N MET A 260 -21.61 -7.92 7.37
CA MET A 260 -20.29 -7.36 7.07
C MET A 260 -20.40 -5.94 6.51
N MET A 261 -21.27 -5.72 5.53
CA MET A 261 -21.47 -4.41 4.88
C MET A 261 -22.04 -3.37 5.85
N ALA A 262 -23.02 -3.77 6.67
CA ALA A 262 -23.63 -2.88 7.65
C ALA A 262 -22.68 -2.50 8.79
N GLY A 263 -21.85 -3.45 9.21
CA GLY A 263 -20.93 -3.29 10.34
C GLY A 263 -19.55 -2.77 10.01
N GLY A 264 -19.13 -2.79 8.75
CA GLY A 264 -17.76 -2.48 8.37
C GLY A 264 -16.75 -3.30 9.18
N GLU A 265 -15.81 -2.65 9.86
CA GLU A 265 -14.83 -3.34 10.72
C GLU A 265 -15.45 -4.02 11.94
N ALA A 266 -16.61 -3.58 12.42
CA ALA A 266 -17.36 -4.33 13.43
C ALA A 266 -17.85 -5.65 12.86
N GLY A 267 -18.23 -5.70 11.57
CA GLY A 267 -18.53 -6.94 10.85
C GLY A 267 -17.32 -7.88 10.79
N ALA A 268 -16.12 -7.36 10.54
CA ALA A 268 -14.89 -8.15 10.57
C ALA A 268 -14.61 -8.72 11.98
N LYS A 269 -14.82 -7.95 13.05
CA LYS A 269 -14.72 -8.43 14.43
C LYS A 269 -15.73 -9.57 14.70
N ILE A 270 -16.98 -9.41 14.24
CA ILE A 270 -18.01 -10.44 14.34
C ILE A 270 -17.58 -11.71 13.60
N ALA A 271 -17.01 -11.59 12.40
CA ALA A 271 -16.51 -12.75 11.66
C ALA A 271 -15.45 -13.54 12.46
N PHE A 272 -14.49 -12.87 13.09
CA PHE A 272 -13.52 -13.53 13.96
C PHE A 272 -14.18 -14.16 15.19
N GLN A 273 -15.17 -13.49 15.78
CA GLN A 273 -15.90 -14.04 16.94
C GLN A 273 -16.77 -15.26 16.59
N ASN A 274 -17.37 -15.28 15.40
CA ASN A 274 -18.16 -16.43 14.94
C ASN A 274 -17.29 -17.68 14.76
N ILE A 275 -16.05 -17.51 14.28
CA ILE A 275 -15.13 -18.65 14.03
C ILE A 275 -14.41 -19.09 15.32
N PHE A 276 -13.95 -18.14 16.15
CA PHE A 276 -13.03 -18.42 17.26
C PHE A 276 -13.66 -18.18 18.65
N GLY A 277 -14.97 -17.92 18.70
CA GLY A 277 -15.69 -17.55 19.93
C GLY A 277 -15.41 -16.12 20.38
N GLN A 278 -16.19 -15.61 21.34
CA GLN A 278 -16.14 -14.22 21.76
C GLN A 278 -14.75 -13.78 22.23
N VAL A 279 -14.12 -14.54 23.11
CA VAL A 279 -12.80 -14.21 23.67
C VAL A 279 -11.69 -14.44 22.65
N GLY A 280 -11.71 -15.58 21.95
CA GLY A 280 -10.71 -15.92 20.94
C GLY A 280 -10.73 -14.94 19.76
N GLY A 281 -11.92 -14.62 19.26
CA GLY A 281 -12.08 -13.64 18.18
C GLY A 281 -11.60 -12.23 18.57
N ALA A 282 -11.92 -11.77 19.77
CA ALA A 282 -11.43 -10.48 20.27
C ALA A 282 -9.89 -10.49 20.42
N ALA A 283 -9.30 -11.55 20.94
CA ALA A 283 -7.84 -11.69 21.05
C ALA A 283 -7.15 -11.68 19.68
N ILE A 284 -7.71 -12.39 18.69
CA ILE A 284 -7.17 -12.36 17.31
C ILE A 284 -7.35 -10.97 16.70
N PHE A 285 -8.44 -10.26 16.98
CA PHE A 285 -8.66 -8.91 16.48
C PHE A 285 -7.66 -7.88 17.03
N VAL A 286 -7.10 -8.09 18.25
CA VAL A 286 -5.96 -7.31 18.75
C VAL A 286 -4.76 -7.42 17.81
N PHE A 287 -4.50 -8.60 17.23
CA PHE A 287 -3.43 -8.77 16.26
C PHE A 287 -3.66 -7.98 14.98
N VAL A 288 -4.93 -7.76 14.58
CA VAL A 288 -5.27 -6.85 13.46
C VAL A 288 -4.87 -5.41 13.80
N VAL A 289 -5.18 -4.92 15.01
CA VAL A 289 -4.77 -3.58 15.47
C VAL A 289 -3.24 -3.43 15.42
N ILE A 290 -2.51 -4.41 15.97
CA ILE A 290 -1.04 -4.43 15.97
C ILE A 290 -0.49 -4.49 14.52
N SER A 291 -1.14 -5.26 13.64
CA SER A 291 -0.80 -5.35 12.22
C SER A 291 -0.90 -3.99 11.53
N CYS A 292 -2.00 -3.26 11.76
CA CYS A 292 -2.20 -1.93 11.21
C CYS A 292 -1.11 -0.95 11.67
N TRP A 293 -0.79 -0.95 12.95
CA TRP A 293 0.29 -0.11 13.48
C TRP A 293 1.66 -0.51 12.95
N GLY A 294 1.93 -1.81 12.81
CA GLY A 294 3.15 -2.31 12.19
C GLY A 294 3.33 -1.86 10.75
N THR A 295 2.24 -1.81 9.97
CA THR A 295 2.25 -1.31 8.59
C THR A 295 2.52 0.20 8.56
N CYS A 296 1.89 0.97 9.46
CA CYS A 296 2.17 2.39 9.66
C CYS A 296 3.66 2.63 9.94
N ASN A 297 4.25 1.85 10.88
CA ASN A 297 5.66 1.95 11.23
C ASN A 297 6.56 1.65 10.01
N GLY A 298 6.26 0.60 9.25
CA GLY A 298 7.04 0.25 8.07
C GLY A 298 7.09 1.36 7.03
N LEU A 299 5.94 2.01 6.77
CA LEU A 299 5.89 3.11 5.80
C LEU A 299 6.51 4.40 6.35
N THR A 300 6.35 4.67 7.64
CA THR A 300 6.98 5.81 8.30
C THR A 300 8.51 5.73 8.22
N MET A 301 9.12 4.54 8.26
CA MET A 301 10.56 4.36 8.01
C MET A 301 10.98 4.91 6.64
N ALA A 302 10.16 4.75 5.61
CA ALA A 302 10.43 5.30 4.27
C ALA A 302 10.25 6.82 4.26
N VAL A 303 9.17 7.34 4.86
CA VAL A 303 8.92 8.80 4.89
C VAL A 303 10.03 9.56 5.62
N THR A 304 10.51 9.04 6.76
CA THR A 304 11.57 9.69 7.53
C THR A 304 12.87 9.87 6.74
N ARG A 305 13.07 9.11 5.67
CA ARG A 305 14.23 9.22 4.78
C ARG A 305 13.93 9.89 3.45
N GLY A 306 12.67 10.02 3.05
CA GLY A 306 12.28 10.45 1.70
C GLY A 306 12.91 11.77 1.25
N MET A 307 12.87 12.83 2.07
CA MET A 307 13.50 14.10 1.73
C MET A 307 15.04 14.06 1.80
N PHE A 308 15.61 13.24 2.70
CA PHE A 308 17.05 13.02 2.75
C PHE A 308 17.55 12.38 1.45
N ASP A 309 16.92 11.30 1.02
CA ASP A 309 17.31 10.58 -0.20
C ASP A 309 17.19 11.49 -1.43
N LEU A 310 16.08 12.24 -1.53
CA LEU A 310 15.88 13.23 -2.60
C LEU A 310 16.93 14.34 -2.58
N ALA A 311 17.30 14.86 -1.40
CA ALA A 311 18.30 15.89 -1.25
C ALA A 311 19.70 15.39 -1.64
N VAL A 312 20.04 14.15 -1.28
CA VAL A 312 21.33 13.52 -1.65
C VAL A 312 21.40 13.28 -3.14
N GLU A 313 20.36 12.68 -3.73
CA GLU A 313 20.34 12.31 -5.16
C GLU A 313 20.30 13.54 -6.08
N SER A 314 19.46 14.54 -5.76
CA SER A 314 19.35 15.76 -6.58
C SER A 314 20.55 16.68 -6.47
N GLY A 315 21.29 16.63 -5.36
CA GLY A 315 22.37 17.56 -5.08
C GLY A 315 21.93 19.02 -4.92
N SER A 316 20.61 19.30 -4.83
CA SER A 316 20.07 20.65 -4.78
C SER A 316 20.52 21.40 -3.49
N PRO A 317 21.08 22.60 -3.61
CA PRO A 317 21.45 23.43 -2.45
C PRO A 317 20.22 23.82 -1.62
N LYS A 318 19.05 23.96 -2.24
CA LYS A 318 17.79 24.32 -1.57
C LYS A 318 17.28 23.21 -0.64
N LEU A 319 17.70 21.97 -0.87
CA LEU A 319 17.37 20.81 -0.04
C LEU A 319 18.50 20.43 0.94
N ALA A 320 19.57 21.25 1.02
CA ALA A 320 20.76 20.92 1.81
C ALA A 320 20.45 20.63 3.29
N MET A 321 19.46 21.31 3.86
CA MET A 321 19.04 21.11 5.25
C MET A 321 18.60 19.66 5.56
N PHE A 322 18.10 18.93 4.59
CA PHE A 322 17.65 17.55 4.74
C PHE A 322 18.79 16.52 4.70
N LYS A 323 20.01 16.93 4.33
CA LYS A 323 21.21 16.06 4.30
C LYS A 323 21.83 15.84 5.69
N ASN A 324 21.42 16.62 6.69
CA ASN A 324 21.95 16.51 8.03
C ASN A 324 21.48 15.21 8.70
N VAL A 325 22.45 14.44 9.18
CA VAL A 325 22.23 13.17 9.88
C VAL A 325 22.68 13.34 11.33
N ASP A 326 21.85 12.94 12.27
CA ASP A 326 22.18 12.93 13.68
C ASP A 326 23.25 11.87 13.99
N ALA A 327 24.31 12.25 14.72
CA ALA A 327 25.46 11.40 14.99
C ALA A 327 25.13 10.19 15.89
N ASN A 328 24.11 10.30 16.76
CA ASN A 328 23.78 9.26 17.73
C ASN A 328 22.82 8.21 17.14
N THR A 329 21.80 8.68 16.40
CA THR A 329 20.75 7.83 15.85
C THR A 329 21.00 7.40 14.42
N ASN A 330 21.92 8.08 13.72
CA ASN A 330 22.16 7.95 12.28
C ASN A 330 20.89 8.19 11.45
N MET A 331 20.02 9.10 11.92
CA MET A 331 18.75 9.43 11.25
C MET A 331 18.74 10.89 10.79
N ALA A 332 18.08 11.13 9.66
CA ALA A 332 17.90 12.46 9.08
C ALA A 332 16.73 13.18 9.75
N ASN A 333 16.95 13.75 10.94
CA ASN A 333 15.89 14.33 11.77
C ASN A 333 15.09 15.41 11.05
N ASN A 334 15.71 16.28 10.24
CA ASN A 334 15.01 17.31 9.48
C ASN A 334 14.05 16.68 8.46
N SER A 335 14.45 15.58 7.81
CA SER A 335 13.59 14.83 6.89
C SER A 335 12.43 14.17 7.64
N ALA A 336 12.68 13.62 8.83
CA ALA A 336 11.65 13.02 9.67
C ALA A 336 10.60 14.05 10.15
N VAL A 337 11.05 15.23 10.61
CA VAL A 337 10.16 16.33 11.04
C VAL A 337 9.32 16.84 9.87
N PHE A 338 9.93 17.04 8.70
CA PHE A 338 9.21 17.41 7.49
C PHE A 338 8.18 16.35 7.10
N GLY A 339 8.55 15.08 7.12
CA GLY A 339 7.65 13.97 6.86
C GLY A 339 6.47 13.93 7.82
N LEU A 340 6.69 14.14 9.13
CA LEU A 340 5.62 14.23 10.12
C LEU A 340 4.67 15.40 9.81
N LEU A 341 5.21 16.58 9.49
CA LEU A 341 4.40 17.75 9.14
C LEU A 341 3.50 17.45 7.93
N VAL A 342 4.08 16.93 6.85
CA VAL A 342 3.33 16.65 5.61
C VAL A 342 2.31 15.52 5.85
N SER A 343 2.66 14.48 6.60
CA SER A 343 1.70 13.41 6.96
C SER A 343 0.56 13.93 7.84
N SER A 344 0.84 14.90 8.73
CA SER A 344 -0.22 15.54 9.55
C SER A 344 -1.17 16.37 8.69
N LEU A 345 -0.66 17.08 7.67
CA LEU A 345 -1.49 17.79 6.70
C LEU A 345 -2.35 16.82 5.88
N TRP A 346 -1.77 15.69 5.45
CA TRP A 346 -2.53 14.65 4.77
C TRP A 346 -3.56 13.96 5.70
N LEU A 347 -3.28 13.81 7.00
CA LEU A 347 -4.26 13.29 7.96
C LEU A 347 -5.45 14.26 8.14
N LEU A 348 -5.17 15.56 8.21
CA LEU A 348 -6.21 16.59 8.25
C LEU A 348 -7.05 16.56 6.96
N TYR A 349 -6.39 16.42 5.79
CA TYR A 349 -7.10 16.28 4.52
C TYR A 349 -7.90 14.98 4.47
N PHE A 350 -7.33 13.84 4.85
CA PHE A 350 -8.01 12.54 4.85
C PHE A 350 -9.27 12.56 5.70
N TYR A 351 -9.18 13.14 6.90
CA TYR A 351 -10.36 13.30 7.75
C TYR A 351 -11.39 14.25 7.13
N GLY A 352 -11.00 15.48 6.82
CA GLY A 352 -11.93 16.52 6.36
C GLY A 352 -12.44 16.30 4.93
N GLY A 353 -11.58 15.85 4.02
CA GLY A 353 -11.90 15.66 2.59
C GLY A 353 -12.42 14.27 2.26
N THR A 354 -11.67 13.22 2.63
CA THR A 354 -12.00 11.84 2.25
C THR A 354 -13.13 11.26 3.11
N ILE A 355 -13.03 11.38 4.46
CA ILE A 355 -14.01 10.78 5.37
C ILE A 355 -15.26 11.67 5.49
N MET A 356 -15.09 12.96 5.82
CA MET A 356 -16.21 13.87 6.07
C MET A 356 -16.79 14.51 4.80
N GLY A 357 -16.05 14.47 3.66
CA GLY A 357 -16.47 15.11 2.42
C GLY A 357 -16.60 16.64 2.51
N GLY A 358 -15.92 17.27 3.48
CA GLY A 358 -16.13 18.67 3.88
C GLY A 358 -15.40 19.72 3.04
N PHE A 359 -14.45 19.33 2.16
CA PHE A 359 -13.66 20.29 1.36
C PHE A 359 -14.27 20.57 -0.02
N GLY A 360 -15.59 20.57 -0.11
CA GLY A 360 -16.33 20.92 -1.33
C GLY A 360 -15.95 19.99 -2.50
N PRO A 361 -15.47 20.55 -3.64
CA PRO A 361 -15.07 19.72 -4.78
C PRO A 361 -13.79 18.93 -4.52
N PHE A 362 -12.92 19.36 -3.60
CA PHE A 362 -11.66 18.69 -3.25
C PHE A 362 -11.89 17.61 -2.19
N LYS A 363 -12.74 16.64 -2.50
CA LYS A 363 -13.05 15.48 -1.64
C LYS A 363 -12.63 14.14 -2.26
N PHE A 364 -11.47 14.13 -2.92
CA PHE A 364 -10.92 12.93 -3.53
C PHE A 364 -10.35 11.96 -2.48
N ASP A 365 -10.30 10.68 -2.83
CA ASP A 365 -9.75 9.65 -1.94
C ASP A 365 -8.21 9.68 -1.96
N SER A 366 -7.62 10.07 -0.81
CA SER A 366 -6.16 10.12 -0.62
C SER A 366 -5.54 8.77 -0.27
N SER A 367 -6.34 7.72 -0.07
CA SER A 367 -5.83 6.36 0.13
C SER A 367 -5.66 5.59 -1.19
N GLU A 368 -6.39 5.98 -2.25
CA GLU A 368 -6.45 5.24 -3.50
C GLU A 368 -5.74 5.98 -4.65
N LEU A 369 -6.03 7.27 -4.86
CA LEU A 369 -5.50 8.03 -6.01
C LEU A 369 -3.97 8.18 -6.04
N PRO A 370 -3.25 8.40 -4.93
CA PRO A 370 -1.79 8.39 -4.94
C PRO A 370 -1.20 7.05 -5.40
N ILE A 371 -1.85 5.93 -5.06
CA ILE A 371 -1.41 4.60 -5.49
C ILE A 371 -1.64 4.42 -6.99
N ILE A 372 -2.80 4.85 -7.50
CA ILE A 372 -3.06 4.80 -8.94
C ILE A 372 -2.06 5.66 -9.72
N THR A 373 -1.60 6.76 -9.14
CA THR A 373 -0.57 7.60 -9.75
C THR A 373 0.75 6.86 -9.93
N LEU A 374 1.11 5.92 -9.05
CA LEU A 374 2.28 5.04 -9.25
C LEU A 374 2.17 4.23 -10.54
N TYR A 375 0.99 3.67 -10.83
CA TYR A 375 0.79 2.93 -12.09
C TYR A 375 1.01 3.83 -13.31
N ALA A 376 0.59 5.10 -13.27
CA ALA A 376 0.90 6.06 -14.32
C ALA A 376 2.42 6.36 -14.39
N ILE A 377 3.09 6.48 -13.26
CA ILE A 377 4.54 6.70 -13.15
C ILE A 377 5.34 5.49 -13.67
N TYR A 378 4.82 4.28 -13.59
CA TYR A 378 5.49 3.09 -14.11
C TYR A 378 5.54 3.06 -15.66
N ILE A 379 4.57 3.67 -16.35
CA ILE A 379 4.46 3.61 -17.82
C ILE A 379 5.74 4.09 -18.52
N PRO A 380 6.32 5.26 -18.23
CA PRO A 380 7.59 5.69 -18.85
C PRO A 380 8.74 4.72 -18.63
N ILE A 381 8.83 4.10 -17.44
CA ILE A 381 9.87 3.10 -17.12
C ILE A 381 9.69 1.85 -18.00
N TYR A 382 8.45 1.38 -18.17
CA TYR A 382 8.13 0.24 -19.04
C TYR A 382 8.39 0.55 -20.52
N ILE A 383 8.08 1.78 -20.98
CA ILE A 383 8.41 2.24 -22.33
C ILE A 383 9.92 2.28 -22.54
N ALA A 384 10.70 2.76 -21.56
CA ALA A 384 12.15 2.75 -21.62
C ALA A 384 12.70 1.32 -21.72
N LEU A 385 12.11 0.37 -20.97
CA LEU A 385 12.45 -1.04 -21.05
C LEU A 385 12.16 -1.64 -22.43
N LEU A 386 11.02 -1.30 -23.05
CA LEU A 386 10.66 -1.73 -24.42
C LEU A 386 11.65 -1.25 -25.49
N LYS A 387 12.24 -0.06 -25.33
CA LYS A 387 13.19 0.53 -26.26
C LYS A 387 14.59 -0.11 -26.19
N ARG A 388 14.86 -0.91 -25.17
CA ARG A 388 16.15 -1.59 -25.03
C ARG A 388 16.32 -2.65 -26.12
N LYS A 389 17.46 -2.59 -26.82
CA LYS A 389 17.79 -3.49 -27.92
C LYS A 389 18.41 -4.83 -27.44
N ASP A 390 19.02 -4.80 -26.25
CA ASP A 390 19.64 -5.95 -25.60
C ASP A 390 18.62 -6.92 -24.97
N LEU A 391 17.37 -6.53 -24.88
CA LEU A 391 16.27 -7.34 -24.37
C LEU A 391 15.33 -7.78 -25.50
N SER A 392 15.12 -9.07 -25.62
CA SER A 392 14.26 -9.69 -26.63
C SER A 392 13.29 -10.71 -26.02
N GLY A 393 12.39 -11.23 -26.84
CA GLY A 393 11.44 -12.26 -26.44
C GLY A 393 10.40 -11.80 -25.41
N PHE A 394 9.86 -12.75 -24.65
CA PHE A 394 8.76 -12.52 -23.74
C PHE A 394 9.08 -11.45 -22.67
N ARG A 395 10.25 -11.57 -22.01
CA ARG A 395 10.66 -10.68 -20.92
C ARG A 395 10.96 -9.25 -21.38
N GLY A 396 11.53 -9.07 -22.59
CA GLY A 396 11.94 -7.76 -23.08
C GLY A 396 10.87 -7.02 -23.87
N LYS A 397 9.88 -7.72 -24.42
CA LYS A 397 8.86 -7.12 -25.28
C LYS A 397 7.43 -7.35 -24.77
N VAL A 398 7.06 -8.59 -24.48
CA VAL A 398 5.67 -8.91 -24.10
C VAL A 398 5.33 -8.40 -22.69
N MET A 399 6.18 -8.72 -21.70
CA MET A 399 5.93 -8.31 -20.31
C MET A 399 5.79 -6.80 -20.14
N PRO A 400 6.68 -5.93 -20.69
CA PRO A 400 6.50 -4.49 -20.57
C PRO A 400 5.22 -3.97 -21.24
N VAL A 401 4.80 -4.58 -22.37
CA VAL A 401 3.51 -4.23 -23.01
C VAL A 401 2.35 -4.58 -22.09
N LEU A 402 2.34 -5.79 -21.54
CA LEU A 402 1.30 -6.20 -20.58
C LEU A 402 1.28 -5.29 -19.35
N ALA A 403 2.45 -4.90 -18.83
CA ALA A 403 2.55 -4.00 -17.69
C ALA A 403 2.03 -2.58 -18.02
N ILE A 404 2.27 -2.08 -19.24
CA ILE A 404 1.67 -0.81 -19.70
C ILE A 404 0.16 -0.94 -19.78
N LEU A 405 -0.36 -2.04 -20.33
CA LEU A 405 -1.80 -2.27 -20.42
C LEU A 405 -2.44 -2.37 -19.02
N CYS A 406 -1.79 -3.08 -18.08
CA CYS A 406 -2.23 -3.12 -16.68
C CYS A 406 -2.23 -1.73 -16.03
N SER A 407 -1.20 -0.93 -16.27
CA SER A 407 -1.13 0.43 -15.72
C SER A 407 -2.22 1.34 -16.32
N LEU A 408 -2.43 1.28 -17.62
CA LEU A 408 -3.52 2.02 -18.29
C LEU A 408 -4.90 1.55 -17.79
N PHE A 409 -5.07 0.26 -17.57
CA PHE A 409 -6.29 -0.30 -17.00
C PHE A 409 -6.55 0.26 -15.59
N MET A 410 -5.54 0.34 -14.72
CA MET A 410 -5.67 0.92 -13.38
C MET A 410 -6.05 2.41 -13.43
N VAL A 411 -5.41 3.18 -14.31
CA VAL A 411 -5.76 4.59 -14.51
C VAL A 411 -7.19 4.74 -15.03
N PHE A 412 -7.60 3.91 -16.00
CA PHE A 412 -8.98 3.89 -16.51
C PHE A 412 -9.98 3.54 -15.41
N ALA A 413 -9.72 2.50 -14.62
CA ALA A 413 -10.57 2.08 -13.52
C ALA A 413 -10.75 3.21 -12.48
N ALA A 414 -9.68 3.95 -12.17
CA ALA A 414 -9.76 5.09 -11.27
C ALA A 414 -10.59 6.24 -11.84
N ILE A 415 -10.43 6.57 -13.13
CA ILE A 415 -11.24 7.61 -13.79
C ILE A 415 -12.71 7.21 -13.78
N TYR A 416 -13.00 5.95 -14.06
CA TYR A 416 -14.37 5.43 -14.06
C TYR A 416 -14.99 5.46 -12.65
N SER A 417 -14.26 5.03 -11.63
CA SER A 417 -14.73 4.93 -10.24
C SER A 417 -14.85 6.31 -9.55
N HIS A 418 -13.82 7.14 -9.65
CA HIS A 418 -13.75 8.44 -8.96
C HIS A 418 -14.29 9.63 -9.77
N LYS A 419 -14.54 9.44 -11.06
CA LYS A 419 -15.16 10.44 -11.96
C LYS A 419 -14.42 11.79 -11.87
N ILE A 420 -15.13 12.87 -11.58
CA ILE A 420 -14.56 14.22 -11.49
C ILE A 420 -13.53 14.40 -10.37
N ASN A 421 -13.56 13.57 -9.33
CA ASN A 421 -12.62 13.68 -8.21
C ASN A 421 -11.17 13.44 -8.64
N VAL A 422 -10.94 12.66 -9.72
CA VAL A 422 -9.62 12.49 -10.31
C VAL A 422 -9.05 13.83 -10.78
N VAL A 423 -9.88 14.69 -11.39
CA VAL A 423 -9.43 16.01 -11.87
C VAL A 423 -8.99 16.90 -10.70
N TYR A 424 -9.76 16.93 -9.61
CA TYR A 424 -9.39 17.69 -8.41
C TYR A 424 -8.11 17.18 -7.77
N TYR A 425 -7.94 15.86 -7.72
CA TYR A 425 -6.68 15.27 -7.29
C TYR A 425 -5.50 15.69 -8.19
N LEU A 426 -5.66 15.62 -9.52
CA LEU A 426 -4.62 16.00 -10.48
C LEU A 426 -4.24 17.48 -10.35
N ILE A 427 -5.18 18.38 -10.03
CA ILE A 427 -4.87 19.79 -9.74
C ILE A 427 -3.92 19.87 -8.54
N VAL A 428 -4.24 19.20 -7.43
CA VAL A 428 -3.39 19.18 -6.23
C VAL A 428 -2.03 18.55 -6.54
N PHE A 429 -2.01 17.43 -7.26
CA PHE A 429 -0.79 16.75 -7.70
C PHE A 429 0.12 17.71 -8.50
N VAL A 430 -0.42 18.38 -9.53
CA VAL A 430 0.36 19.32 -10.37
C VAL A 430 0.87 20.49 -9.55
N VAL A 431 0.07 21.06 -8.65
CA VAL A 431 0.52 22.16 -7.77
C VAL A 431 1.71 21.71 -6.91
N ILE A 432 1.64 20.51 -6.31
CA ILE A 432 2.74 19.98 -5.49
C ILE A 432 3.97 19.70 -6.34
N GLU A 433 3.83 19.18 -7.56
CA GLU A 433 4.97 18.97 -8.48
C GLU A 433 5.60 20.28 -8.95
N VAL A 434 4.82 21.31 -9.20
CA VAL A 434 5.31 22.67 -9.51
C VAL A 434 6.08 23.25 -8.32
N ILE A 435 5.60 23.06 -7.09
CA ILE A 435 6.37 23.43 -5.90
C ILE A 435 7.73 22.69 -5.90
N GLY A 436 7.73 21.39 -6.20
CA GLY A 436 8.97 20.59 -6.35
C GLY A 436 9.96 21.19 -7.36
N ALA A 437 9.46 21.75 -8.45
CA ALA A 437 10.31 22.38 -9.46
C ALA A 437 11.13 23.57 -8.92
N PHE A 438 10.61 24.33 -7.94
CA PHE A 438 11.35 25.44 -7.31
C PHE A 438 12.51 24.94 -6.44
N PHE A 439 12.43 23.73 -5.91
CA PHE A 439 13.49 23.14 -5.09
C PHE A 439 14.53 22.36 -5.90
N LYS A 440 14.25 22.11 -7.18
CA LYS A 440 15.21 21.47 -8.08
C LYS A 440 16.40 22.40 -8.36
N SER A 441 17.59 21.84 -8.38
CA SER A 441 18.80 22.59 -8.77
C SER A 441 18.73 22.98 -10.24
N GLY A 442 18.98 24.27 -10.54
CA GLY A 442 19.10 24.79 -11.91
C GLY A 442 20.41 24.41 -12.61
N ARG A 443 21.27 23.58 -12.02
CA ARG A 443 22.48 23.13 -12.71
C ARG A 443 22.10 22.20 -13.84
N LYS A 444 22.32 22.68 -15.08
CA LYS A 444 22.37 21.81 -16.26
C LYS A 444 23.41 20.70 -15.98
N ALA A 445 22.98 19.44 -16.14
CA ALA A 445 23.85 18.27 -16.09
C ALA A 445 24.81 18.29 -17.26
#